data_63bd81466e3eb49bc72eab358be2a905
#
_entry.id   63bd81466e3eb49bc72eab358be2a905
#
_cell.length_a   1.000
_cell.length_b   1.000
_cell.length_c   1.000
_cell.angle_alpha   90.00
_cell.angle_beta   90.00
_cell.angle_gamma   90.00
#
_symmetry.space_group_name_H-M   'P 1'
#
loop_
_entity.id
_entity.type
_entity.pdbx_description
1 polymer ?
#
loop_
_entity_poly.entity_id
_entity_poly.type
_entity_poly.pdbx_seq_one_letter_code
_entity_poly.pdbx_strand_id
1 'polypeptide(L)'
;MIIWRRPTNSIIMRKLNKIQSLLYIIGGVLMVLGVGAFVLLWHQRVACWVFLVGAILFSVIQSMQVYEGNNMVVRRLKRIMNIADLLFILSGILMVDTAYNFLLPLFRSAGSAGYYNYIEYVYNKWVILLLIAGVLEVYSTHRMSSEMRSEK
;
A
#
# COMPACT_ATOMS: atom_id res chain seq x y z
N MET A 1 -16.74 -2.80 -28.09
CA MET A 1 -17.07 -2.57 -27.86
C MET A 1 -17.49 -1.69 -27.46
N ILE A 2 -17.69 -1.22 -27.36
CA ILE A 2 -18.02 -0.45 -26.99
C ILE A 2 -18.66 -0.10 -26.21
N ILE A 3 -18.81 -0.26 -25.88
CA ILE A 3 -19.36 -0.13 -25.05
C ILE A 3 -19.18 0.82 -24.29
N TRP A 4 -18.52 1.18 -24.40
CA TRP A 4 -18.20 2.05 -23.81
C TRP A 4 -18.80 3.21 -23.90
N ARG A 5 -19.60 3.21 -24.48
CA ARG A 5 -20.32 4.18 -24.45
C ARG A 5 -20.71 4.32 -23.16
N ARG A 6 -20.43 5.09 -22.33
CA ARG A 6 -20.90 5.10 -21.13
C ARG A 6 -21.74 6.22 -20.85
N PRO A 7 -22.63 6.16 -19.92
CA PRO A 7 -23.46 7.28 -19.57
C PRO A 7 -22.61 8.40 -19.03
N THR A 8 -23.00 9.61 -19.29
CA THR A 8 -22.20 10.76 -18.91
C THR A 8 -22.09 10.94 -17.40
N ASN A 9 -23.07 10.40 -16.66
CA ASN A 9 -23.08 10.58 -15.22
C ASN A 9 -22.46 9.42 -14.45
N SER A 10 -21.95 8.42 -15.16
CA SER A 10 -21.34 7.29 -14.48
C SER A 10 -20.00 7.64 -13.92
N ILE A 11 -19.57 6.87 -12.92
CA ILE A 11 -18.23 6.99 -12.37
C ILE A 11 -17.25 6.48 -13.40
N ILE A 12 -16.28 7.32 -13.74
CA ILE A 12 -15.29 6.99 -14.75
C ILE A 12 -13.94 6.83 -14.08
N MET A 13 -13.37 5.63 -14.17
CA MET A 13 -12.02 5.36 -13.73
C MET A 13 -11.17 5.00 -14.93
N ARG A 14 -9.96 5.53 -14.96
CA ARG A 14 -9.04 5.20 -16.03
C ARG A 14 -8.70 3.72 -15.96
N LYS A 15 -8.97 3.00 -17.03
CA LYS A 15 -8.68 1.57 -17.06
C LYS A 15 -7.19 1.33 -17.22
N LEU A 16 -6.72 0.30 -16.56
CA LEU A 16 -5.35 -0.16 -16.69
C LEU A 16 -5.20 -1.00 -17.95
N ASN A 17 -4.03 -0.90 -18.59
CA ASN A 17 -3.69 -1.80 -19.68
C ASN A 17 -3.52 -3.21 -19.13
N LYS A 18 -3.50 -4.21 -20.01
CA LYS A 18 -3.28 -5.59 -19.57
C LYS A 18 -1.98 -5.74 -18.81
N ILE A 19 -0.93 -5.07 -19.30
CA ILE A 19 0.39 -5.13 -18.63
C ILE A 19 0.31 -4.47 -17.26
N GLN A 20 -0.36 -3.33 -17.16
CA GLN A 20 -0.51 -2.63 -15.88
C GLN A 20 -1.32 -3.45 -14.89
N SER A 21 -2.40 -4.10 -15.36
CA SER A 21 -3.20 -4.98 -14.50
C SER A 21 -2.39 -6.16 -14.00
N LEU A 22 -1.57 -6.74 -14.87
CA LEU A 22 -0.71 -7.85 -14.51
C LEU A 22 0.32 -7.41 -13.47
N LEU A 23 0.94 -6.25 -13.67
CA LEU A 23 1.91 -5.71 -12.72
C LEU A 23 1.26 -5.39 -11.37
N TYR A 24 0.02 -4.92 -11.39
CA TYR A 24 -0.73 -4.64 -10.17
C TYR A 24 -0.93 -5.93 -9.36
N ILE A 25 -1.35 -6.99 -10.04
CA ILE A 25 -1.56 -8.29 -9.40
C ILE A 25 -0.23 -8.85 -8.87
N ILE A 26 0.83 -8.74 -9.67
CA ILE A 26 2.16 -9.19 -9.26
C ILE A 26 2.61 -8.44 -8.02
N GLY A 27 2.40 -7.11 -7.99
CA GLY A 27 2.74 -6.32 -6.82
C GLY A 27 2.03 -6.79 -5.58
N GLY A 28 0.71 -7.03 -5.68
CA GLY A 28 -0.07 -7.53 -4.56
C GLY A 28 0.40 -8.90 -4.08
N VAL A 29 0.68 -9.82 -5.01
CA VAL A 29 1.18 -11.14 -4.67
C VAL A 29 2.53 -11.05 -3.98
N LEU A 30 3.44 -10.20 -4.49
CA LEU A 30 4.75 -10.01 -3.87
C LEU A 30 4.61 -9.47 -2.44
N MET A 31 3.67 -8.56 -2.21
CA MET A 31 3.42 -8.04 -0.86
C MET A 31 2.99 -9.16 0.08
N VAL A 32 2.04 -9.98 -0.36
CA VAL A 32 1.52 -11.08 0.48
C VAL A 32 2.62 -12.09 0.77
N LEU A 33 3.38 -12.49 -0.25
CA LEU A 33 4.47 -13.44 -0.07
C LEU A 33 5.57 -12.88 0.81
N GLY A 34 5.90 -11.60 0.65
CA GLY A 34 6.91 -10.94 1.45
C GLY A 34 6.52 -10.89 2.92
N VAL A 35 5.28 -10.48 3.21
CA VAL A 35 4.80 -10.44 4.59
C VAL A 35 4.77 -11.84 5.20
N GLY A 36 4.24 -12.81 4.45
CA GLY A 36 4.15 -14.17 4.94
C GLY A 36 5.51 -14.76 5.27
N ALA A 37 6.47 -14.61 4.38
CA ALA A 37 7.82 -15.11 4.63
C ALA A 37 8.48 -14.38 5.80
N PHE A 38 8.27 -13.07 5.90
CA PHE A 38 8.84 -12.29 6.99
C PHE A 38 8.28 -12.72 8.35
N VAL A 39 6.96 -12.90 8.43
CA VAL A 39 6.31 -13.33 9.68
C VAL A 39 6.75 -14.73 10.09
N LEU A 40 6.95 -15.61 9.09
CA LEU A 40 7.41 -16.97 9.36
C LEU A 40 8.92 -17.03 9.64
N LEU A 41 9.59 -15.90 9.69
CA LEU A 41 11.02 -15.79 9.96
C LEU A 41 11.87 -16.50 8.90
N TRP A 42 11.31 -16.60 7.68
CA TRP A 42 11.98 -17.28 6.59
C TRP A 42 12.66 -16.25 5.70
N HIS A 43 13.98 -16.23 5.75
CA HIS A 43 14.79 -15.30 4.95
C HIS A 43 14.30 -13.85 5.06
N GLN A 44 14.20 -13.36 6.29
CA GLN A 44 13.66 -12.01 6.54
C GLN A 44 14.36 -10.93 5.73
N ARG A 45 15.66 -11.05 5.52
CA ARG A 45 16.41 -10.06 4.76
C ARG A 45 16.00 -9.98 3.28
N VAL A 46 15.54 -11.10 2.74
CA VAL A 46 15.02 -11.14 1.37
C VAL A 46 13.55 -10.78 1.36
N ALA A 47 12.80 -11.30 2.34
CA ALA A 47 11.35 -11.08 2.41
C ALA A 47 11.00 -9.59 2.51
N CYS A 48 11.75 -8.81 3.27
CA CYS A 48 11.48 -7.38 3.40
C CYS A 48 11.64 -6.66 2.06
N TRP A 49 12.62 -7.05 1.26
CA TRP A 49 12.79 -6.45 -0.07
C TRP A 49 11.68 -6.87 -1.02
N VAL A 50 11.26 -8.12 -0.95
CA VAL A 50 10.15 -8.61 -1.76
C VAL A 50 8.88 -7.82 -1.44
N PHE A 51 8.61 -7.61 -0.16
CA PHE A 51 7.46 -6.80 0.25
C PHE A 51 7.58 -5.36 -0.25
N LEU A 52 8.74 -4.75 -0.07
CA LEU A 52 8.93 -3.34 -0.43
C LEU A 52 8.77 -3.14 -1.93
N VAL A 53 9.37 -4.02 -2.74
CA VAL A 53 9.23 -3.94 -4.19
C VAL A 53 7.77 -4.11 -4.59
N GLY A 54 7.09 -5.08 -3.97
CA GLY A 54 5.67 -5.30 -4.23
C GLY A 54 4.83 -4.09 -3.86
N ALA A 55 5.11 -3.47 -2.71
CA ALA A 55 4.37 -2.30 -2.24
C ALA A 55 4.57 -1.12 -3.19
N ILE A 56 5.79 -0.88 -3.65
CA ILE A 56 6.07 0.21 -4.58
C ILE A 56 5.35 -0.03 -5.90
N LEU A 57 5.47 -1.24 -6.44
CA LEU A 57 4.82 -1.59 -7.69
C LEU A 57 3.30 -1.45 -7.59
N PHE A 58 2.71 -2.00 -6.54
CA PHE A 58 1.28 -1.92 -6.30
C PHE A 58 0.82 -0.46 -6.19
N SER A 59 1.53 0.33 -5.41
CA SER A 59 1.17 1.73 -5.16
C SER A 59 1.29 2.58 -6.43
N VAL A 60 2.35 2.38 -7.20
CA VAL A 60 2.53 3.14 -8.44
C VAL A 60 1.40 2.84 -9.42
N ILE A 61 1.09 1.56 -9.62
CA ILE A 61 0.03 1.19 -10.55
C ILE A 61 -1.32 1.70 -10.04
N GLN A 62 -1.58 1.59 -8.75
CA GLN A 62 -2.83 2.06 -8.18
C GLN A 62 -2.99 3.58 -8.32
N SER A 63 -1.91 4.33 -8.15
CA SER A 63 -1.96 5.78 -8.29
C SER A 63 -2.16 6.22 -9.75
N MET A 64 -1.87 5.35 -10.70
CA MET A 64 -2.13 5.63 -12.10
C MET A 64 -3.61 5.55 -12.47
N GLN A 65 -4.42 4.94 -11.59
CA GLN A 65 -5.86 4.91 -11.79
C GLN A 65 -6.44 6.26 -11.38
N VAL A 66 -6.88 7.03 -12.34
CA VAL A 66 -7.40 8.38 -12.10
C VAL A 66 -8.92 8.38 -12.21
N TYR A 67 -9.57 8.98 -11.21
CA TYR A 67 -11.01 9.18 -11.25
C TYR A 67 -11.31 10.52 -11.89
N GLU A 68 -12.10 10.50 -12.96
CA GLU A 68 -12.42 11.69 -13.72
C GLU A 68 -13.86 12.20 -13.50
N GLY A 69 -14.62 11.56 -12.62
CA GLY A 69 -15.99 11.97 -12.34
C GLY A 69 -16.11 13.05 -11.30
N ASN A 70 -17.34 13.42 -10.98
CA ASN A 70 -17.63 14.48 -10.02
C ASN A 70 -18.14 13.99 -8.67
N ASN A 71 -18.16 12.68 -8.44
CA ASN A 71 -18.64 12.13 -7.19
C ASN A 71 -17.62 12.41 -6.06
N MET A 72 -18.02 13.21 -5.10
CA MET A 72 -17.13 13.59 -4.01
C MET A 72 -16.75 12.42 -3.11
N VAL A 73 -17.65 11.45 -2.97
CA VAL A 73 -17.37 10.26 -2.16
C VAL A 73 -16.24 9.47 -2.79
N VAL A 74 -16.28 9.26 -4.11
CA VAL A 74 -15.24 8.51 -4.81
C VAL A 74 -13.90 9.24 -4.74
N ARG A 75 -13.91 10.57 -4.87
CA ARG A 75 -12.68 11.35 -4.75
C ARG A 75 -12.07 11.21 -3.36
N ARG A 76 -12.90 11.23 -2.33
CA ARG A 76 -12.44 11.03 -0.96
C ARG A 76 -11.85 9.65 -0.78
N LEU A 77 -12.54 8.62 -1.30
CA LEU A 77 -12.06 7.25 -1.21
C LEU A 77 -10.72 7.08 -1.93
N LYS A 78 -10.57 7.71 -3.09
CA LYS A 78 -9.31 7.65 -3.83
C LYS A 78 -8.16 8.26 -3.01
N ARG A 79 -8.44 9.35 -2.30
CA ARG A 79 -7.45 9.97 -1.43
C ARG A 79 -7.07 9.02 -0.29
N ILE A 80 -8.06 8.34 0.30
CA ILE A 80 -7.79 7.36 1.36
C ILE A 80 -6.93 6.22 0.81
N MET A 81 -7.21 5.76 -0.40
CA MET A 81 -6.40 4.72 -1.04
C MET A 81 -4.95 5.16 -1.23
N ASN A 82 -4.74 6.42 -1.62
CA ASN A 82 -3.38 6.93 -1.78
C ASN A 82 -2.65 6.99 -0.44
N ILE A 83 -3.37 7.32 0.63
CA ILE A 83 -2.78 7.30 1.97
C ILE A 83 -2.42 5.87 2.37
N ALA A 84 -3.29 4.91 2.06
CA ALA A 84 -3.00 3.50 2.33
C ALA A 84 -1.76 3.03 1.58
N ASP A 85 -1.62 3.44 0.32
CA ASP A 85 -0.43 3.11 -0.47
C ASP A 85 0.84 3.65 0.16
N LEU A 86 0.78 4.90 0.64
CA LEU A 86 1.92 5.50 1.31
C LEU A 86 2.28 4.72 2.57
N LEU A 87 1.26 4.32 3.35
CA LEU A 87 1.48 3.53 4.55
C LEU A 87 2.08 2.15 4.23
N PHE A 88 1.67 1.54 3.12
CA PHE A 88 2.28 0.28 2.69
C PHE A 88 3.78 0.45 2.42
N ILE A 89 4.14 1.53 1.74
CA ILE A 89 5.55 1.80 1.43
C ILE A 89 6.33 2.07 2.72
N LEU A 90 5.78 2.87 3.63
CA LEU A 90 6.42 3.14 4.92
C LEU A 90 6.56 1.86 5.74
N SER A 91 5.53 1.01 5.72
CA SER A 91 5.61 -0.29 6.39
C SER A 91 6.75 -1.12 5.82
N GLY A 92 6.91 -1.12 4.50
CA GLY A 92 8.01 -1.84 3.85
C GLY A 92 9.38 -1.32 4.27
N ILE A 93 9.51 0.00 4.37
CA ILE A 93 10.77 0.62 4.82
C ILE A 93 11.08 0.21 6.27
N LEU A 94 10.08 0.24 7.13
CA LEU A 94 10.27 -0.19 8.52
C LEU A 94 10.56 -1.68 8.62
N MET A 95 9.98 -2.47 7.72
CA MET A 95 10.27 -3.91 7.68
C MET A 95 11.75 -4.15 7.30
N VAL A 96 12.27 -3.38 6.35
CA VAL A 96 13.68 -3.42 6.00
C VAL A 96 14.53 -3.02 7.20
N ASP A 97 14.12 -1.98 7.92
CA ASP A 97 14.84 -1.58 9.13
C ASP A 97 14.83 -2.68 10.19
N THR A 98 13.70 -3.36 10.37
CA THR A 98 13.62 -4.47 11.32
C THR A 98 14.61 -5.58 10.97
N ALA A 99 14.84 -5.83 9.68
CA ALA A 99 15.76 -6.87 9.24
C ALA A 99 17.24 -6.43 9.32
N TYR A 100 17.53 -5.14 9.05
CA TYR A 100 18.89 -4.66 8.94
C TYR A 100 19.31 -3.68 10.02
N ASN A 101 18.34 -3.09 10.76
CA ASN A 101 18.59 -2.12 11.83
C ASN A 101 19.35 -0.88 11.34
N PHE A 102 19.01 -0.39 10.14
CA PHE A 102 19.75 0.73 9.57
C PHE A 102 19.43 2.06 10.25
N LEU A 103 18.29 2.19 10.92
CA LEU A 103 17.93 3.40 11.66
C LEU A 103 18.51 3.41 13.08
N LEU A 104 18.96 2.26 13.57
CA LEU A 104 19.46 2.16 14.94
C LEU A 104 20.67 3.07 15.19
N PRO A 105 21.68 3.14 14.31
CA PRO A 105 22.80 4.05 14.56
C PRO A 105 22.38 5.51 14.67
N LEU A 106 21.36 5.91 13.90
CA LEU A 106 20.84 7.27 13.95
C LEU A 106 20.26 7.58 15.33
N PHE A 107 19.49 6.64 15.90
CA PHE A 107 18.92 6.82 17.23
C PHE A 107 19.98 6.76 18.32
N ARG A 108 20.99 5.93 18.15
CA ARG A 108 22.08 5.84 19.13
C ARG A 108 22.88 7.14 19.21
N SER A 109 23.03 7.82 18.08
CA SER A 109 23.75 9.09 18.05
C SER A 109 22.97 10.22 18.71
N ALA A 110 21.67 10.03 18.95
CA ALA A 110 20.81 11.05 19.52
C ALA A 110 20.86 11.12 21.05
N GLY A 111 21.65 10.25 21.72
CA GLY A 111 21.79 10.31 23.17
C GLY A 111 21.67 8.95 23.83
N SER A 112 21.72 8.96 25.19
CA SER A 112 21.73 7.74 25.98
C SER A 112 20.41 6.97 25.90
N ALA A 113 19.30 7.65 25.63
CA ALA A 113 17.98 7.02 25.49
C ALA A 113 17.69 6.58 24.05
N GLY A 114 18.63 6.72 23.15
CA GLY A 114 18.41 6.46 21.73
C GLY A 114 17.99 5.03 21.42
N TYR A 115 18.67 4.06 22.03
CA TYR A 115 18.33 2.66 21.81
C TYR A 115 16.93 2.34 22.30
N TYR A 116 16.57 2.83 23.49
CA TYR A 116 15.23 2.63 24.03
C TYR A 116 14.16 3.24 23.13
N ASN A 117 14.41 4.47 22.67
CA ASN A 117 13.46 5.12 21.77
C ASN A 117 13.31 4.36 20.45
N TYR A 118 14.41 3.82 19.92
CA TYR A 118 14.35 3.02 18.71
C TYR A 118 13.45 1.79 18.92
N ILE A 119 13.68 1.06 20.01
CA ILE A 119 12.89 -0.15 20.30
C ILE A 119 11.42 0.22 20.49
N GLU A 120 11.14 1.31 21.18
CA GLU A 120 9.76 1.66 21.51
C GLU A 120 8.99 2.22 20.32
N TYR A 121 9.64 3.03 19.47
CA TYR A 121 8.91 3.76 18.43
C TYR A 121 9.14 3.26 17.01
N VAL A 122 10.18 2.51 16.76
CA VAL A 122 10.56 2.11 15.41
C VAL A 122 10.56 0.61 15.21
N TYR A 123 11.16 -0.13 16.12
CA TYR A 123 11.36 -1.57 15.94
C TYR A 123 10.02 -2.31 15.90
N ASN A 124 9.82 -3.10 14.87
CA ASN A 124 8.58 -3.88 14.65
C ASN A 124 7.30 -3.05 14.49
N LYS A 125 7.41 -1.76 14.30
CA LYS A 125 6.23 -0.91 14.10
C LYS A 125 5.65 -1.03 12.71
N TRP A 126 6.33 -1.74 11.81
CA TRP A 126 5.81 -1.99 10.48
C TRP A 126 4.46 -2.69 10.53
N VAL A 127 4.23 -3.51 11.55
CA VAL A 127 2.97 -4.25 11.69
C VAL A 127 1.80 -3.30 11.86
N ILE A 128 1.97 -2.26 12.67
CA ILE A 128 0.92 -1.27 12.91
C ILE A 128 0.56 -0.54 11.63
N LEU A 129 1.58 -0.07 10.90
CA LEU A 129 1.36 0.62 9.64
C LEU A 129 0.70 -0.30 8.61
N LEU A 130 1.14 -1.55 8.57
CA LEU A 130 0.58 -2.53 7.64
C LEU A 130 -0.90 -2.77 7.93
N LEU A 131 -1.26 -2.93 9.21
CA LEU A 131 -2.66 -3.14 9.59
C LEU A 131 -3.52 -1.95 9.22
N ILE A 132 -3.06 -0.74 9.52
CA ILE A 132 -3.82 0.46 9.18
C ILE A 132 -3.98 0.57 7.67
N ALA A 133 -2.90 0.36 6.93
CA ALA A 133 -2.95 0.42 5.48
C ALA A 133 -3.90 -0.63 4.91
N GLY A 134 -3.86 -1.85 5.43
CA GLY A 134 -4.73 -2.93 4.98
C GLY A 134 -6.20 -2.62 5.22
N VAL A 135 -6.52 -2.11 6.40
CA VAL A 135 -7.90 -1.75 6.74
C VAL A 135 -8.39 -0.62 5.82
N LEU A 136 -7.56 0.40 5.63
CA LEU A 136 -7.93 1.51 4.75
C LEU A 136 -8.12 1.04 3.31
N GLU A 137 -7.25 0.17 2.84
CA GLU A 137 -7.33 -0.34 1.47
C GLU A 137 -8.60 -1.17 1.26
N VAL A 138 -8.89 -2.09 2.19
CA VAL A 138 -10.08 -2.93 2.09
C VAL A 138 -11.34 -2.06 2.17
N TYR A 139 -11.39 -1.15 3.12
CA TYR A 139 -12.54 -0.25 3.26
C TYR A 139 -12.74 0.58 1.99
N SER A 140 -11.67 1.21 1.52
CA SER A 140 -11.77 2.09 0.36
C SER A 140 -12.17 1.34 -0.90
N THR A 141 -11.59 0.17 -1.11
CA THR A 141 -11.88 -0.64 -2.29
C THR A 141 -13.33 -1.12 -2.27
N HIS A 142 -13.78 -1.62 -1.11
CA HIS A 142 -15.15 -2.09 -0.98
C HIS A 142 -16.15 -0.95 -1.16
N ARG A 143 -15.90 0.18 -0.51
CA ARG A 143 -16.80 1.33 -0.59
C ARG A 143 -16.83 1.92 -1.99
N MET A 144 -15.66 1.99 -2.65
CA MET A 144 -15.58 2.50 -4.01
C MET A 144 -16.35 1.59 -4.97
N SER A 145 -16.22 0.28 -4.82
CA SER A 145 -16.96 -0.68 -5.63
C SER A 145 -18.48 -0.49 -5.43
N SER A 146 -18.91 -0.27 -4.19
CA SER A 146 -20.31 -0.04 -3.88
C SER A 146 -20.82 1.25 -4.53
N GLU A 147 -20.03 2.33 -4.43
CA GLU A 147 -20.43 3.61 -5.04
C GLU A 147 -20.50 3.52 -6.55
N MET A 148 -19.54 2.85 -7.18
CA MET A 148 -19.55 2.68 -8.62
C MET A 148 -20.74 1.83 -9.08
N ARG A 149 -21.11 0.86 -8.26
CA ARG A 149 -22.26 0.02 -8.59
C ARG A 149 -23.57 0.78 -8.50
N SER A 150 -23.68 1.67 -7.54
CA SER A 150 -24.92 2.43 -7.33
C SER A 150 -25.16 3.47 -8.41
N GLU A 151 -24.12 3.84 -9.17
CA GLU A 151 -24.26 4.83 -10.24
C GLU A 151 -24.56 4.20 -11.60
N LYS A 152 -24.66 2.90 -11.69
CA LYS A 152 -25.02 2.23 -12.95
C LYS A 152 -26.55 2.19 -13.19
#